data_67a1217604ac039001f537f9a917ecc4
#
_entry.id   67a1217604ac039001f537f9a917ecc4
#
_cell.length_a   1.000
_cell.length_b   1.000
_cell.length_c   1.000
_cell.angle_alpha   90.00
_cell.angle_beta   90.00
_cell.angle_gamma   90.00
#
_symmetry.space_group_name_H-M   'P 1'
#
loop_
_entity.id
_entity.type
_entity.pdbx_description
1 polymer ?
#
loop_
_entity_poly.entity_id
_entity_poly.type
_entity_poly.pdbx_seq_one_letter_code
_entity_poly.pdbx_strand_id
1 'polypeptide(L)'
;LQVWFCDESGFSLRVTRRKNWCKKGSQKKLRGDRRKCRINLMGGLRNSDKKRFVEVISKGNSDNFYKVIKIFYQELIYEWVEAGNQASDFEKKGAKIVIILDNASFHKKEEYLKKIETEMPNLHLEFLPKYSPNYNLIELVWPSAKEYIAHRLFTSIEEREYLLHRLLNEGELIIKWGRKIKNKGNACITV
;
A
#
# COMPACT_ATOMS: atom_id res chain seq x y z
N LEU A 1 6.04 17.95 -9.30
CA LEU A 1 6.37 16.52 -9.28
C LEU A 1 5.79 15.88 -8.03
N GLN A 2 5.06 14.78 -8.18
CA GLN A 2 4.62 13.94 -7.09
C GLN A 2 5.35 12.59 -7.17
N VAL A 3 5.89 12.13 -6.05
CA VAL A 3 6.53 10.81 -5.95
C VAL A 3 5.69 9.94 -5.03
N TRP A 4 5.32 8.76 -5.52
CA TRP A 4 4.53 7.77 -4.80
C TRP A 4 5.29 6.44 -4.72
N PHE A 5 5.21 5.80 -3.57
CA PHE A 5 5.74 4.45 -3.34
C PHE A 5 4.56 3.47 -3.34
N CYS A 6 4.55 2.50 -4.22
CA CYS A 6 3.47 1.52 -4.32
C CYS A 6 3.98 0.09 -4.07
N ASP A 7 3.10 -0.73 -3.49
CA ASP A 7 3.35 -2.14 -3.19
C ASP A 7 2.04 -2.87 -2.86
N GLU A 8 2.07 -4.21 -2.86
CA GLU A 8 0.97 -5.04 -2.43
C GLU A 8 1.22 -5.66 -1.06
N SER A 9 0.15 -5.82 -0.29
CA SER A 9 0.21 -6.52 0.99
C SER A 9 -1.01 -7.37 1.26
N GLY A 10 -0.78 -8.54 1.85
CA GLY A 10 -1.85 -9.44 2.25
C GLY A 10 -2.09 -9.44 3.75
N PHE A 11 -3.38 -9.47 4.11
CA PHE A 11 -3.89 -9.49 5.47
C PHE A 11 -4.73 -10.73 5.69
N SER A 12 -4.18 -11.72 6.41
CA SER A 12 -4.89 -12.96 6.73
C SER A 12 -5.96 -12.72 7.79
N LEU A 13 -7.14 -13.35 7.67
CA LEU A 13 -8.15 -13.37 8.75
C LEU A 13 -7.68 -14.10 10.00
N ARG A 14 -6.68 -14.95 9.90
CA ARG A 14 -6.08 -15.57 11.06
C ARG A 14 -5.55 -14.50 12.02
N VAL A 15 -5.76 -14.72 13.31
CA VAL A 15 -5.23 -13.81 14.33
C VAL A 15 -3.72 -13.71 14.18
N THR A 16 -3.25 -12.52 13.85
CA THR A 16 -1.81 -12.23 13.79
C THR A 16 -1.26 -12.15 15.21
N ARG A 17 -0.38 -13.07 15.55
CA ARG A 17 0.28 -13.08 16.86
C ARG A 17 1.55 -12.24 16.78
N ARG A 18 1.72 -11.34 17.73
CA ARG A 18 2.91 -10.52 17.92
C ARG A 18 3.45 -10.73 19.34
N LYS A 19 4.72 -10.38 19.57
CA LYS A 19 5.29 -10.34 20.93
C LYS A 19 4.49 -9.35 21.77
N ASN A 20 4.20 -9.71 22.98
CA ASN A 20 3.41 -8.91 23.91
C ASN A 20 4.02 -8.97 25.31
N TRP A 21 3.83 -7.91 26.07
CA TRP A 21 4.24 -7.91 27.47
C TRP A 21 3.24 -8.72 28.30
N CYS A 22 3.75 -9.58 29.18
CA CYS A 22 2.95 -10.31 30.16
C CYS A 22 3.77 -10.51 31.43
N LYS A 23 3.10 -10.88 32.53
CA LYS A 23 3.77 -11.19 33.79
C LYS A 23 4.77 -12.32 33.58
N LYS A 24 5.97 -12.22 34.17
CA LYS A 24 7.00 -13.28 34.11
C LYS A 24 6.40 -14.62 34.55
N GLY A 25 6.62 -15.66 33.75
CA GLY A 25 6.06 -17.00 34.00
C GLY A 25 4.63 -17.22 33.50
N SER A 26 3.94 -16.18 32.96
CA SER A 26 2.62 -16.32 32.35
C SER A 26 2.70 -16.31 30.83
N GLN A 27 1.72 -16.97 30.19
CA GLN A 27 1.55 -16.92 28.73
C GLN A 27 0.15 -16.36 28.41
N LYS A 28 0.09 -15.32 27.58
CA LYS A 28 -1.18 -14.80 27.09
C LYS A 28 -1.78 -15.78 26.11
N LYS A 29 -2.89 -16.41 26.49
CA LYS A 29 -3.65 -17.28 25.60
C LYS A 29 -4.55 -16.42 24.72
N LEU A 30 -4.49 -16.63 23.40
CA LEU A 30 -5.36 -15.96 22.42
C LEU A 30 -6.21 -17.02 21.73
N ARG A 31 -7.49 -16.68 21.53
CA ARG A 31 -8.37 -17.52 20.71
C ARG A 31 -7.80 -17.59 19.29
N GLY A 32 -7.63 -18.79 18.77
CA GLY A 32 -7.20 -19.00 17.40
C GLY A 32 -8.36 -18.83 16.43
N ASP A 33 -8.14 -18.13 15.33
CA ASP A 33 -9.01 -18.15 14.17
C ASP A 33 -8.41 -19.05 13.09
N ARG A 34 -9.15 -20.07 12.64
CA ARG A 34 -8.68 -21.03 11.63
C ARG A 34 -9.19 -20.71 10.22
N ARG A 35 -9.98 -19.64 10.05
CA ARG A 35 -10.49 -19.23 8.73
C ARG A 35 -9.36 -18.93 7.76
N LYS A 36 -9.48 -19.47 6.55
CA LYS A 36 -8.44 -19.35 5.50
C LYS A 36 -8.70 -18.18 4.54
N CYS A 37 -9.27 -17.09 5.01
CA CYS A 37 -9.49 -15.91 4.17
C CYS A 37 -8.33 -14.92 4.26
N ARG A 38 -8.09 -14.21 3.18
CA ARG A 38 -7.05 -13.18 3.06
C ARG A 38 -7.60 -12.01 2.26
N ILE A 39 -7.36 -10.82 2.74
CA ILE A 39 -7.54 -9.57 2.00
C ILE A 39 -6.20 -9.21 1.38
N ASN A 40 -6.17 -8.99 0.09
CA ASN A 40 -4.99 -8.43 -0.58
C ASN A 40 -5.28 -6.96 -0.87
N LEU A 41 -4.31 -6.12 -0.55
CA LEU A 41 -4.36 -4.69 -0.79
C LEU A 41 -3.23 -4.32 -1.74
N MET A 42 -3.50 -3.40 -2.64
CA MET A 42 -2.48 -2.64 -3.33
C MET A 42 -2.58 -1.19 -2.84
N GLY A 43 -1.47 -0.58 -2.49
CA GLY A 43 -1.45 0.77 -1.94
C GLY A 43 -0.37 1.65 -2.52
N GLY A 44 -0.59 2.95 -2.38
CA GLY A 44 0.34 4.01 -2.68
C GLY A 44 0.56 4.93 -1.49
N LEU A 45 1.76 5.42 -1.33
CA LEU A 45 2.18 6.38 -0.32
C LEU A 45 2.87 7.56 -0.98
N ARG A 46 2.28 8.76 -0.90
CA ARG A 46 2.89 9.98 -1.41
C ARG A 46 4.07 10.41 -0.52
N ASN A 47 5.19 10.71 -1.13
CA ASN A 47 6.40 11.04 -0.38
C ASN A 47 6.30 12.36 0.39
N SER A 48 5.65 13.37 -0.17
CA SER A 48 5.62 14.74 0.36
C SER A 48 4.87 14.86 1.69
N ASP A 49 3.63 14.40 1.75
CA ASP A 49 2.70 14.58 2.87
C ASP A 49 2.27 13.27 3.52
N LYS A 50 2.80 12.13 3.02
CA LYS A 50 2.45 10.79 3.50
C LYS A 50 0.97 10.43 3.29
N LYS A 51 0.27 11.10 2.35
CA LYS A 51 -1.07 10.68 1.91
C LYS A 51 -1.00 9.25 1.41
N ARG A 52 -2.00 8.48 1.78
CA ARG A 52 -2.13 7.06 1.40
C ARG A 52 -3.34 6.90 0.49
N PHE A 53 -3.21 5.95 -0.40
CA PHE A 53 -4.26 5.43 -1.26
C PHE A 53 -4.17 3.91 -1.23
N VAL A 54 -5.24 3.20 -0.94
CA VAL A 54 -5.22 1.73 -0.84
C VAL A 54 -6.53 1.15 -1.40
N GLU A 55 -6.39 0.16 -2.26
CA GLU A 55 -7.48 -0.58 -2.87
C GLU A 55 -7.40 -2.08 -2.57
N VAL A 56 -8.58 -2.70 -2.44
CA VAL A 56 -8.70 -4.16 -2.30
C VAL A 56 -8.57 -4.81 -3.66
N ILE A 57 -7.70 -5.81 -3.75
CA ILE A 57 -7.50 -6.60 -4.96
C ILE A 57 -7.78 -8.08 -4.71
N SER A 58 -8.34 -8.76 -5.69
CA SER A 58 -8.60 -10.21 -5.58
C SER A 58 -7.29 -11.02 -5.56
N LYS A 59 -6.32 -10.62 -6.38
CA LYS A 59 -4.98 -11.22 -6.49
C LYS A 59 -3.99 -10.24 -7.12
N GLY A 60 -2.68 -10.42 -6.86
CA GLY A 60 -1.61 -9.72 -7.55
C GLY A 60 -1.46 -10.23 -8.99
N ASN A 61 -1.93 -9.46 -9.97
CA ASN A 61 -1.75 -9.70 -11.40
C ASN A 61 -1.84 -8.38 -12.17
N SER A 62 -1.45 -8.41 -13.44
CA SER A 62 -1.39 -7.22 -14.30
C SER A 62 -2.75 -6.54 -14.48
N ASP A 63 -3.85 -7.30 -14.55
CA ASP A 63 -5.21 -6.74 -14.69
C ASP A 63 -5.60 -5.91 -13.48
N ASN A 64 -5.41 -6.45 -12.27
CA ASN A 64 -5.73 -5.74 -11.05
C ASN A 64 -4.76 -4.58 -10.81
N PHE A 65 -3.48 -4.75 -11.12
CA PHE A 65 -2.50 -3.68 -11.10
C PHE A 65 -2.97 -2.49 -11.95
N TYR A 66 -3.26 -2.72 -13.22
CA TYR A 66 -3.73 -1.66 -14.12
C TYR A 66 -5.02 -1.00 -13.62
N LYS A 67 -6.00 -1.79 -13.14
CA LYS A 67 -7.25 -1.25 -12.59
C LYS A 67 -7.00 -0.33 -11.40
N VAL A 68 -6.13 -0.72 -10.49
CA VAL A 68 -5.80 0.09 -9.31
C VAL A 68 -5.06 1.36 -9.70
N ILE A 69 -4.11 1.29 -10.64
CA ILE A 69 -3.42 2.49 -11.16
C ILE A 69 -4.43 3.45 -11.83
N LYS A 70 -5.42 2.93 -12.54
CA LYS A 70 -6.48 3.75 -13.15
C LYS A 70 -7.36 4.45 -12.10
N ILE A 71 -7.78 3.73 -11.04
CA ILE A 71 -8.54 4.32 -9.93
C ILE A 71 -7.69 5.38 -9.23
N PHE A 72 -6.43 5.06 -8.93
CA PHE A 72 -5.48 6.00 -8.34
C PHE A 72 -5.33 7.28 -9.19
N TYR A 73 -5.24 7.16 -10.50
CA TYR A 73 -5.14 8.31 -11.40
C TYR A 73 -6.39 9.17 -11.36
N GLN A 74 -7.59 8.56 -11.28
CA GLN A 74 -8.84 9.29 -11.11
C GLN A 74 -8.91 10.05 -9.78
N GLU A 75 -8.41 9.47 -8.69
CA GLU A 75 -8.30 10.15 -7.39
C GLU A 75 -7.40 11.39 -7.46
N LEU A 76 -6.31 11.32 -8.23
CA LEU A 76 -5.43 12.48 -8.43
C LEU A 76 -6.09 13.57 -9.29
N ILE A 77 -6.91 13.20 -10.29
CA ILE A 77 -7.73 14.14 -11.04
C ILE A 77 -8.78 14.79 -10.13
N TYR A 78 -9.41 13.99 -9.26
CA TYR A 78 -10.38 14.50 -8.30
C TYR A 78 -9.74 15.52 -7.33
N GLU A 79 -8.57 15.19 -6.76
CA GLU A 79 -7.80 16.10 -5.90
C GLU A 79 -7.44 17.42 -6.64
N TRP A 80 -7.11 17.31 -7.92
CA TRP A 80 -6.84 18.47 -8.78
C TRP A 80 -8.07 19.37 -8.98
N VAL A 81 -9.24 18.76 -9.18
CA VAL A 81 -10.51 19.49 -9.33
C VAL A 81 -10.94 20.15 -8.01
N GLU A 82 -10.78 19.47 -6.88
CA GLU A 82 -11.04 20.03 -5.56
C GLU A 82 -10.16 21.25 -5.26
N ALA A 83 -8.97 21.29 -5.82
CA ALA A 83 -8.07 22.47 -5.74
C ALA A 83 -8.50 23.63 -6.66
N GLY A 84 -9.67 23.56 -7.30
CA GLY A 84 -10.25 24.62 -8.13
C GLY A 84 -9.84 24.60 -9.60
N ASN A 85 -9.25 23.50 -10.08
CA ASN A 85 -8.80 23.38 -11.47
C ASN A 85 -9.78 22.60 -12.34
N GLN A 86 -9.65 22.69 -13.65
CA GLN A 86 -10.48 21.92 -14.59
C GLN A 86 -9.87 20.54 -14.85
N ALA A 87 -10.68 19.49 -14.84
CA ALA A 87 -10.24 18.12 -15.09
C ALA A 87 -9.54 17.95 -16.44
N SER A 88 -10.01 18.65 -17.49
CA SER A 88 -9.41 18.64 -18.84
C SER A 88 -7.97 19.15 -18.90
N ASP A 89 -7.57 19.94 -17.92
CA ASP A 89 -6.23 20.52 -17.85
C ASP A 89 -5.22 19.63 -17.12
N PHE A 90 -5.69 18.58 -16.44
CA PHE A 90 -4.83 17.75 -15.57
C PHE A 90 -3.66 17.14 -16.31
N GLU A 91 -3.88 16.61 -17.52
CA GLU A 91 -2.79 15.99 -18.30
C GLU A 91 -1.70 16.98 -18.69
N LYS A 92 -2.07 18.23 -18.97
CA LYS A 92 -1.14 19.25 -19.47
C LYS A 92 -0.52 20.08 -18.34
N LYS A 93 -1.32 20.47 -17.34
CA LYS A 93 -0.93 21.39 -16.27
C LYS A 93 -0.75 20.74 -14.91
N GLY A 94 -1.30 19.53 -14.72
CA GLY A 94 -1.18 18.76 -13.49
C GLY A 94 0.26 18.35 -13.19
N ALA A 95 0.49 17.95 -11.96
CA ALA A 95 1.80 17.49 -11.53
C ALA A 95 2.22 16.24 -12.33
N LYS A 96 3.51 16.15 -12.67
CA LYS A 96 4.10 14.90 -13.12
C LYS A 96 4.14 13.93 -11.94
N ILE A 97 3.73 12.68 -12.17
CA ILE A 97 3.57 11.64 -11.16
C ILE A 97 4.59 10.54 -11.44
N VAL A 98 5.39 10.22 -10.44
CA VAL A 98 6.32 9.07 -10.49
C VAL A 98 5.86 8.06 -9.46
N ILE A 99 5.56 6.85 -9.91
CA ILE A 99 5.22 5.71 -9.05
C ILE A 99 6.42 4.80 -8.97
N ILE A 100 6.96 4.62 -7.77
CA ILE A 100 8.06 3.71 -7.47
C ILE A 100 7.47 2.38 -7.03
N LEU A 101 7.83 1.30 -7.74
CA LEU A 101 7.32 -0.06 -7.55
C LEU A 101 8.45 -1.05 -7.34
N ASP A 102 8.12 -2.21 -6.80
CA ASP A 102 9.03 -3.35 -6.86
C ASP A 102 9.17 -3.90 -8.30
N ASN A 103 10.08 -4.83 -8.47
CA ASN A 103 10.40 -5.40 -9.78
C ASN A 103 9.58 -6.68 -10.08
N ALA A 104 8.33 -6.78 -9.63
CA ALA A 104 7.48 -7.93 -9.92
C ALA A 104 7.14 -8.02 -11.43
N SER A 105 7.15 -9.24 -11.96
CA SER A 105 6.97 -9.48 -13.41
C SER A 105 5.61 -9.02 -13.93
N PHE A 106 4.57 -9.12 -13.12
CA PHE A 106 3.22 -8.71 -13.51
C PHE A 106 3.04 -7.19 -13.61
N HIS A 107 3.91 -6.39 -12.98
CA HIS A 107 3.95 -4.92 -13.15
C HIS A 107 4.51 -4.52 -14.53
N LYS A 108 5.26 -5.41 -15.16
CA LYS A 108 6.04 -5.13 -16.39
C LYS A 108 5.43 -5.69 -17.66
N LYS A 109 4.19 -6.12 -17.63
CA LYS A 109 3.53 -6.63 -18.82
C LYS A 109 3.34 -5.51 -19.84
N GLU A 110 3.99 -5.62 -20.99
CA GLU A 110 4.13 -4.56 -22.00
C GLU A 110 2.79 -3.97 -22.44
N GLU A 111 1.76 -4.82 -22.60
CA GLU A 111 0.41 -4.38 -22.96
C GLU A 111 -0.15 -3.34 -21.97
N TYR A 112 0.04 -3.57 -20.66
CA TYR A 112 -0.47 -2.66 -19.62
C TYR A 112 0.41 -1.42 -19.47
N LEU A 113 1.72 -1.55 -19.66
CA LEU A 113 2.61 -0.39 -19.66
C LEU A 113 2.24 0.59 -20.79
N LYS A 114 1.99 0.09 -21.98
CA LYS A 114 1.52 0.90 -23.12
C LYS A 114 0.16 1.56 -22.86
N LYS A 115 -0.78 0.84 -22.22
CA LYS A 115 -2.07 1.42 -21.84
C LYS A 115 -1.90 2.55 -20.81
N ILE A 116 -1.07 2.34 -19.80
CA ILE A 116 -0.79 3.36 -18.78
C ILE A 116 -0.15 4.60 -19.41
N GLU A 117 0.85 4.43 -20.27
CA GLU A 117 1.52 5.52 -20.96
C GLU A 117 0.56 6.32 -21.85
N THR A 118 -0.38 5.64 -22.52
CA THR A 118 -1.36 6.30 -23.41
C THR A 118 -2.49 6.98 -22.63
N GLU A 119 -3.05 6.33 -21.61
CA GLU A 119 -4.21 6.81 -20.88
C GLU A 119 -3.85 7.76 -19.72
N MET A 120 -2.60 7.77 -19.28
CA MET A 120 -2.12 8.52 -18.10
C MET A 120 -0.78 9.22 -18.41
N PRO A 121 -0.75 10.18 -19.36
CA PRO A 121 0.50 10.70 -19.94
C PRO A 121 1.40 11.48 -18.98
N ASN A 122 0.88 11.93 -17.84
CA ASN A 122 1.67 12.57 -16.78
C ASN A 122 2.10 11.61 -15.66
N LEU A 123 1.83 10.29 -15.79
CA LEU A 123 2.22 9.26 -14.85
C LEU A 123 3.37 8.42 -15.43
N HIS A 124 4.42 8.22 -14.64
CA HIS A 124 5.58 7.42 -14.96
C HIS A 124 5.82 6.34 -13.91
N LEU A 125 6.15 5.12 -14.35
CA LEU A 125 6.46 3.99 -13.48
C LEU A 125 7.96 3.79 -13.40
N GLU A 126 8.51 3.79 -12.18
CA GLU A 126 9.91 3.49 -11.89
C GLU A 126 10.01 2.18 -11.10
N PHE A 127 10.88 1.29 -11.55
CA PHE A 127 11.03 -0.02 -10.94
C PHE A 127 12.32 -0.09 -10.11
N LEU A 128 12.16 -0.42 -8.83
CA LEU A 128 13.28 -0.64 -7.94
C LEU A 128 14.15 -1.81 -8.42
N PRO A 129 15.45 -1.83 -8.09
CA PRO A 129 16.30 -2.99 -8.29
C PRO A 129 15.69 -4.22 -7.62
N LYS A 130 16.00 -5.40 -8.16
CA LYS A 130 15.54 -6.67 -7.56
C LYS A 130 16.01 -6.77 -6.11
N TYR A 131 15.15 -7.30 -5.24
CA TYR A 131 15.43 -7.52 -3.82
C TYR A 131 15.77 -6.26 -3.01
N SER A 132 15.22 -5.11 -3.38
CA SER A 132 15.51 -3.82 -2.75
C SER A 132 14.30 -3.19 -2.04
N PRO A 133 13.54 -3.92 -1.19
CA PRO A 133 12.35 -3.39 -0.52
C PRO A 133 12.64 -2.21 0.41
N ASN A 134 13.90 -2.06 0.84
CA ASN A 134 14.31 -0.96 1.72
C ASN A 134 14.16 0.43 1.12
N TYR A 135 14.15 0.50 -0.21
CA TYR A 135 13.94 1.76 -0.92
C TYR A 135 12.45 2.06 -1.14
N ASN A 136 11.56 1.13 -0.79
CA ASN A 136 10.12 1.32 -0.91
C ASN A 136 9.52 1.78 0.42
N LEU A 137 9.23 3.06 0.55
CA LEU A 137 8.78 3.66 1.81
C LEU A 137 7.43 3.10 2.32
N ILE A 138 6.58 2.60 1.43
CA ILE A 138 5.29 1.98 1.80
C ILE A 138 5.48 0.72 2.64
N GLU A 139 6.65 0.09 2.60
CA GLU A 139 7.01 -1.04 3.44
C GLU A 139 6.98 -0.72 4.95
N LEU A 140 6.93 0.54 5.35
CA LEU A 140 6.69 0.96 6.74
C LEU A 140 5.21 0.99 7.11
N VAL A 141 4.34 1.15 6.12
CA VAL A 141 2.88 1.19 6.31
C VAL A 141 2.34 -0.19 6.66
N TRP A 142 2.73 -1.21 5.91
CA TRP A 142 2.21 -2.56 6.08
C TRP A 142 2.48 -3.19 7.45
N PRO A 143 3.71 -3.13 8.00
CA PRO A 143 3.96 -3.61 9.36
C PRO A 143 3.18 -2.85 10.42
N SER A 144 2.99 -1.53 10.25
CA SER A 144 2.22 -0.71 11.19
C SER A 144 0.74 -1.11 11.18
N ALA A 145 0.16 -1.32 10.01
CA ALA A 145 -1.21 -1.82 9.88
C ALA A 145 -1.35 -3.24 10.47
N LYS A 146 -0.40 -4.14 10.15
CA LYS A 146 -0.37 -5.51 10.71
C LYS A 146 -0.18 -5.52 12.23
N GLU A 147 0.54 -4.57 12.79
CA GLU A 147 0.70 -4.41 14.24
C GLU A 147 -0.60 -3.92 14.89
N TYR A 148 -1.26 -2.95 14.28
CA TYR A 148 -2.53 -2.41 14.78
C TYR A 148 -3.63 -3.47 14.84
N ILE A 149 -3.76 -4.32 13.81
CA ILE A 149 -4.77 -5.39 13.79
C ILE A 149 -4.33 -6.66 14.54
N ALA A 150 -3.10 -6.71 15.05
CA ALA A 150 -2.61 -7.86 15.80
C ALA A 150 -3.45 -8.11 17.06
N HIS A 151 -3.64 -9.39 17.38
CA HIS A 151 -4.42 -9.85 18.55
C HIS A 151 -5.94 -9.53 18.49
N ARG A 152 -6.44 -8.97 17.39
CA ARG A 152 -7.87 -8.70 17.20
C ARG A 152 -8.55 -9.91 16.54
N LEU A 153 -9.76 -10.18 16.99
CA LEU A 153 -10.69 -11.11 16.34
C LEU A 153 -11.65 -10.29 15.51
N PHE A 154 -11.88 -10.71 14.29
CA PHE A 154 -12.85 -10.10 13.38
C PHE A 154 -14.01 -11.08 13.17
N THR A 155 -15.23 -10.59 13.17
CA THR A 155 -16.41 -11.41 12.94
C THR A 155 -16.53 -11.81 11.48
N SER A 156 -16.16 -10.90 10.57
CA SER A 156 -16.22 -11.11 9.14
C SER A 156 -15.03 -10.51 8.41
N ILE A 157 -14.95 -10.75 7.09
CA ILE A 157 -13.95 -10.17 6.22
C ILE A 157 -14.24 -8.69 5.96
N GLU A 158 -15.52 -8.34 5.85
CA GLU A 158 -16.02 -7.00 5.60
C GLU A 158 -15.68 -6.05 6.77
N GLU A 159 -15.83 -6.52 8.01
CA GLU A 159 -15.41 -5.77 9.18
C GLU A 159 -13.92 -5.41 9.14
N ARG A 160 -13.10 -6.37 8.68
CA ARG A 160 -11.66 -6.14 8.55
C ARG A 160 -11.32 -5.21 7.39
N GLU A 161 -11.98 -5.36 6.25
CA GLU A 161 -11.83 -4.46 5.10
C GLU A 161 -12.19 -3.03 5.48
N TYR A 162 -13.31 -2.85 6.14
CA TYR A 162 -13.75 -1.54 6.65
C TYR A 162 -12.70 -0.91 7.59
N LEU A 163 -12.19 -1.69 8.56
CA LEU A 163 -11.15 -1.19 9.45
C LEU A 163 -9.86 -0.84 8.70
N LEU A 164 -9.43 -1.67 7.74
CA LEU A 164 -8.23 -1.39 6.96
C LEU A 164 -8.40 -0.14 6.10
N HIS A 165 -9.58 0.08 5.53
CA HIS A 165 -9.89 1.30 4.78
C HIS A 165 -9.76 2.54 5.67
N ARG A 166 -10.38 2.55 6.84
CA ARG A 166 -10.27 3.67 7.80
C ARG A 166 -8.82 3.92 8.21
N LEU A 167 -8.09 2.88 8.57
CA LEU A 167 -6.70 2.99 9.00
C LEU A 167 -5.79 3.56 7.90
N LEU A 168 -6.00 3.15 6.66
CA LEU A 168 -5.08 3.42 5.57
C LEU A 168 -5.52 4.62 4.73
N ASN A 169 -6.76 4.69 4.27
CA ASN A 169 -7.24 5.79 3.42
C ASN A 169 -7.67 7.02 4.22
N GLU A 170 -8.34 6.85 5.38
CA GLU A 170 -8.78 7.98 6.22
C GLU A 170 -7.70 8.48 7.19
N GLY A 171 -6.51 7.86 7.15
CA GLY A 171 -5.35 8.35 7.88
C GLY A 171 -5.31 8.04 9.38
N GLU A 172 -6.22 7.22 9.91
CA GLU A 172 -6.26 6.87 11.34
C GLU A 172 -5.03 6.09 11.82
N LEU A 173 -4.29 5.45 10.91
CA LEU A 173 -3.09 4.70 11.27
C LEU A 173 -1.90 5.63 11.51
N ILE A 174 -1.38 5.60 12.73
CA ILE A 174 -0.13 6.27 13.08
C ILE A 174 1.05 5.39 12.65
N ILE A 175 1.93 5.93 11.80
CA ILE A 175 3.09 5.23 11.28
C ILE A 175 4.36 5.75 11.95
N LYS A 176 5.21 4.83 12.39
CA LYS A 176 6.52 5.15 12.97
C LYS A 176 7.56 5.26 11.85
N TRP A 177 7.70 6.42 11.26
CA TRP A 177 8.56 6.67 10.11
C TRP A 177 10.06 6.45 10.38
N GLY A 178 10.52 6.62 11.61
CA GLY A 178 11.92 6.36 11.99
C GLY A 178 12.28 4.87 12.19
N ARG A 179 11.42 3.91 11.83
CA ARG A 179 11.75 2.49 11.89
C ARG A 179 12.73 2.12 10.78
N LYS A 180 13.75 1.34 11.13
CA LYS A 180 14.60 0.71 10.13
C LYS A 180 13.83 -0.37 9.39
N ILE A 181 13.80 -0.30 8.08
CA ILE A 181 13.30 -1.38 7.24
C ILE A 181 14.37 -2.47 7.28
N LYS A 182 14.03 -3.60 7.92
CA LYS A 182 14.97 -4.73 8.04
C LYS A 182 14.98 -5.52 6.75
N ASN A 183 16.11 -5.54 6.08
CA ASN A 183 16.36 -6.50 5.02
C ASN A 183 16.61 -7.90 5.57
N LYS A 184 16.31 -8.92 4.78
CA LYS A 184 16.84 -10.27 4.98
C LYS A 184 18.36 -10.34 4.69
N GLY A 185 18.94 -9.28 4.17
CA GLY A 185 20.38 -9.07 4.01
C GLY A 185 20.85 -7.89 4.87
N ASN A 186 22.13 -7.79 5.16
CA ASN A 186 22.76 -6.96 6.20
C ASN A 186 22.70 -5.43 6.03
N ALA A 187 21.92 -4.87 5.13
CA ALA A 187 21.80 -3.42 4.95
C ALA A 187 20.59 -2.87 5.71
N CYS A 188 20.81 -1.96 6.65
CA CYS A 188 19.77 -1.15 7.30
C CYS A 188 19.85 0.26 6.77
N ILE A 189 18.77 0.75 6.16
CA ILE A 189 18.61 2.16 5.81
C ILE A 189 17.70 2.81 6.85
N THR A 190 18.14 3.93 7.39
CA THR A 190 17.30 4.80 8.22
C THR A 190 16.64 5.82 7.28
N VAL A 191 15.33 5.84 7.22
CA VAL A 191 14.53 6.81 6.46
C VAL A 191 14.04 7.89 7.39
#